data_9a4b295ca7d7a041062c3e8b2d537067
#
_entry.id   9a4b295ca7d7a041062c3e8b2d537067
#
_cell.length_a   1.000
_cell.length_b   1.000
_cell.length_c   1.000
_cell.angle_alpha   90.00
_cell.angle_beta   90.00
_cell.angle_gamma   90.00
#
_symmetry.space_group_name_H-M   'P 1'
#
loop_
_entity.id
_entity.type
_entity.pdbx_description
1 polymer ?
#
loop_
_entity_poly.entity_id
_entity_poly.type
_entity_poly.pdbx_seq_one_letter_code
_entity_poly.pdbx_strand_id
1 'polypeptide(L)'
;MGHLRVSGLGKAYKQYPNRWSRLLEWAIPFSGQRHQLHWILQGVDFEIQPGEAVGIVGVNGAGKSTLLKMITGTTQPTCGHIEVRGRVAALLELGMGFHPDFTGRQNAFMAGQLLGMQVEEIQALMPEIEGFAEIGEAIDQPVRTYSSGMQMRLAFSVATARRPDILIVDEALSVGDAYFQHKSFERIRSFRKAGTTLLIVSHDRSAIQSICDTAILLENGRMAMHGKPEEVMDYYNAMLAQREGQIVRQEMLASGQVRTISGTGEAGILDVQLLNSQGQPVEVAEIGQPMVLQVRVEIRKDIERLVLGFLIKDRLGQPMYGINTHRQDQAVTDLVAGEQITFRFSFDMRLGKGNYSVALSLSRLDSHLDRNFEWRDYGLVFHVINNRQEDFVGCSWLQARTHIQRSREIAVDTLPQKELP
;
A
#
# COMPACT_ATOMS: atom_id res chain seq x y z
N MET A 1 17.04 -11.29 15.64
CA MET A 1 15.69 -10.76 15.38
C MET A 1 15.77 -9.26 15.26
N GLY A 2 15.23 -8.70 14.20
CA GLY A 2 15.35 -7.28 13.86
C GLY A 2 14.48 -6.40 14.75
N HIS A 3 15.09 -5.42 15.43
CA HIS A 3 14.40 -4.42 16.23
C HIS A 3 14.87 -3.04 15.82
N LEU A 4 13.95 -2.10 15.68
CA LEU A 4 14.22 -0.71 15.32
C LEU A 4 13.52 0.24 16.29
N ARG A 5 14.29 1.16 16.89
CA ARG A 5 13.74 2.21 17.74
C ARG A 5 14.26 3.58 17.30
N VAL A 6 13.34 4.49 17.12
CA VAL A 6 13.58 5.88 16.73
C VAL A 6 13.10 6.78 17.86
N SER A 7 13.97 7.64 18.39
CA SER A 7 13.65 8.47 19.56
C SER A 7 14.04 9.93 19.33
N GLY A 8 13.05 10.83 19.39
CA GLY A 8 13.20 12.28 19.24
C GLY A 8 13.91 12.71 17.97
N LEU A 9 13.75 11.93 16.89
CA LEU A 9 14.55 12.06 15.68
C LEU A 9 14.24 13.35 14.93
N GLY A 10 15.30 14.11 14.62
CA GLY A 10 15.19 15.30 13.80
C GLY A 10 16.37 15.47 12.85
N LYS A 11 16.07 16.03 11.67
CA LYS A 11 17.06 16.38 10.64
C LYS A 11 16.83 17.78 10.15
N ALA A 12 17.86 18.60 10.26
CA ALA A 12 17.93 19.94 9.68
C ALA A 12 19.14 20.09 8.76
N TYR A 13 18.97 20.89 7.74
CA TYR A 13 20.06 21.32 6.87
C TYR A 13 20.32 22.81 7.05
N LYS A 14 21.61 23.19 7.06
CA LYS A 14 22.03 24.59 7.09
C LYS A 14 21.77 25.25 5.74
N GLN A 15 20.90 26.23 5.71
CA GLN A 15 20.62 27.03 4.53
C GLN A 15 21.29 28.39 4.67
N TYR A 16 22.19 28.73 3.76
CA TYR A 16 22.91 30.00 3.76
C TYR A 16 22.28 30.94 2.73
N PRO A 17 22.06 32.23 3.05
CA PRO A 17 21.49 33.22 2.12
C PRO A 17 22.37 33.40 0.87
N ASN A 18 23.69 33.27 1.02
CA ASN A 18 24.64 33.34 -0.08
C ASN A 18 25.92 32.52 0.21
N ARG A 19 26.74 32.29 -0.83
CA ARG A 19 28.00 31.51 -0.70
C ARG A 19 29.03 32.14 0.26
N TRP A 20 29.03 33.48 0.33
CA TRP A 20 29.93 34.22 1.20
C TRP A 20 29.59 34.06 2.67
N SER A 21 28.31 33.96 3.03
CA SER A 21 27.87 33.71 4.40
C SER A 21 28.40 32.40 4.95
N ARG A 22 28.50 31.35 4.12
CA ARG A 22 29.09 30.07 4.47
C ARG A 22 30.60 30.17 4.74
N LEU A 23 31.32 30.86 3.84
CA LEU A 23 32.77 31.08 4.01
C LEU A 23 33.09 31.93 5.24
N LEU A 24 32.32 32.98 5.51
CA LEU A 24 32.49 33.86 6.67
C LEU A 24 32.19 33.12 7.99
N GLU A 25 31.15 32.28 8.03
CA GLU A 25 30.84 31.47 9.22
C GLU A 25 31.95 30.44 9.50
N TRP A 26 32.58 29.89 8.46
CA TRP A 26 33.67 28.93 8.59
C TRP A 26 35.01 29.60 8.95
N ALA A 27 35.29 30.77 8.37
CA ALA A 27 36.57 31.47 8.54
C ALA A 27 36.66 32.29 9.85
N ILE A 28 35.50 32.73 10.41
CA ILE A 28 35.45 33.61 11.59
C ILE A 28 34.63 32.90 12.70
N PRO A 29 35.31 32.16 13.62
CA PRO A 29 34.60 31.30 14.60
C PRO A 29 33.70 32.05 15.59
N PHE A 30 33.78 33.38 15.73
CA PHE A 30 32.96 34.20 16.62
C PHE A 30 31.96 35.10 15.90
N SER A 31 31.73 34.93 14.60
CA SER A 31 30.85 35.83 13.79
C SER A 31 29.37 35.59 13.95
N GLY A 32 28.94 34.68 14.85
CA GLY A 32 27.53 34.29 15.00
C GLY A 32 26.99 33.36 13.90
N GLN A 33 25.85 32.76 14.15
CA GLN A 33 25.18 31.90 13.17
C GLN A 33 24.67 32.73 11.98
N ARG A 34 25.16 32.41 10.77
CA ARG A 34 24.74 33.07 9.50
C ARG A 34 23.89 32.15 8.61
N HIS A 35 23.51 30.98 9.10
CA HIS A 35 22.62 30.04 8.44
C HIS A 35 21.28 29.96 9.16
N GLN A 36 20.24 29.61 8.42
CA GLN A 36 18.98 29.17 8.96
C GLN A 36 18.91 27.66 8.90
N LEU A 37 18.31 27.04 9.95
CA LEU A 37 18.06 25.61 9.95
C LEU A 37 16.76 25.32 9.21
N HIS A 38 16.87 24.62 8.10
CA HIS A 38 15.71 24.09 7.40
C HIS A 38 15.45 22.67 7.88
N TRP A 39 14.42 22.50 8.67
CA TRP A 39 14.02 21.23 9.24
C TRP A 39 13.27 20.37 8.23
N ILE A 40 13.76 19.16 7.99
CA ILE A 40 13.09 18.15 7.16
C ILE A 40 12.30 17.19 8.03
N LEU A 41 12.83 16.86 9.22
CA LEU A 41 12.16 16.00 10.21
C LEU A 41 12.33 16.60 11.60
N GLN A 42 11.30 16.50 12.44
CA GLN A 42 11.30 17.02 13.80
C GLN A 42 10.52 16.10 14.74
N GLY A 43 11.19 15.60 15.80
CA GLY A 43 10.53 14.90 16.89
C GLY A 43 9.77 13.65 16.43
N VAL A 44 10.42 12.82 15.61
CA VAL A 44 9.84 11.55 15.15
C VAL A 44 10.20 10.48 16.17
N ASP A 45 9.18 9.81 16.70
CA ASP A 45 9.30 8.76 17.72
C ASP A 45 8.47 7.54 17.34
N PHE A 46 9.09 6.38 17.14
CA PHE A 46 8.40 5.11 16.95
C PHE A 46 9.32 3.93 17.23
N GLU A 47 8.71 2.77 17.43
CA GLU A 47 9.41 1.51 17.68
C GLU A 47 8.77 0.41 16.83
N ILE A 48 9.60 -0.45 16.25
CA ILE A 48 9.16 -1.61 15.46
C ILE A 48 9.69 -2.86 16.15
N GLN A 49 8.75 -3.72 16.56
CA GLN A 49 9.07 -4.95 17.25
C GLN A 49 9.57 -6.03 16.28
N PRO A 50 10.34 -7.04 16.77
CA PRO A 50 10.78 -8.14 15.93
C PRO A 50 9.61 -8.84 15.20
N GLY A 51 9.72 -8.94 13.88
CA GLY A 51 8.71 -9.56 13.02
C GLY A 51 7.51 -8.68 12.67
N GLU A 52 7.44 -7.45 13.22
CA GLU A 52 6.40 -6.48 12.89
C GLU A 52 6.65 -5.86 11.50
N ALA A 53 5.58 -5.56 10.79
CA ALA A 53 5.61 -4.85 9.52
C ALA A 53 4.96 -3.46 9.67
N VAL A 54 5.74 -2.40 9.45
CA VAL A 54 5.28 -1.01 9.57
C VAL A 54 5.34 -0.31 8.23
N GLY A 55 4.23 0.33 7.85
CA GLY A 55 4.13 1.19 6.67
C GLY A 55 4.46 2.64 6.99
N ILE A 56 5.23 3.32 6.14
CA ILE A 56 5.41 4.77 6.19
C ILE A 56 4.73 5.39 4.98
N VAL A 57 3.79 6.27 5.25
CA VAL A 57 2.98 6.98 4.25
C VAL A 57 3.24 8.47 4.39
N GLY A 58 3.06 9.23 3.33
CA GLY A 58 3.16 10.69 3.34
C GLY A 58 3.42 11.25 1.96
N VAL A 59 3.08 12.51 1.77
CA VAL A 59 3.29 13.20 0.48
C VAL A 59 4.76 13.35 0.12
N ASN A 60 5.02 13.69 -1.13
CA ASN A 60 6.38 14.02 -1.56
C ASN A 60 6.90 15.21 -0.76
N GLY A 61 8.14 15.10 -0.25
CA GLY A 61 8.74 16.11 0.63
C GLY A 61 8.39 15.97 2.12
N ALA A 62 7.57 15.00 2.55
CA ALA A 62 7.24 14.78 3.97
C ALA A 62 8.43 14.30 4.83
N GLY A 63 9.57 13.93 4.20
CA GLY A 63 10.76 13.48 4.90
C GLY A 63 11.00 11.96 4.89
N LYS A 64 10.16 11.17 4.21
CA LYS A 64 10.24 9.69 4.15
C LYS A 64 11.64 9.19 3.79
N SER A 65 12.18 9.59 2.64
CA SER A 65 13.52 9.18 2.19
C SER A 65 14.64 9.66 3.12
N THR A 66 14.47 10.82 3.77
CA THR A 66 15.44 11.31 4.77
C THR A 66 15.44 10.44 6.02
N LEU A 67 14.24 10.03 6.48
CA LEU A 67 14.07 9.09 7.59
C LEU A 67 14.76 7.76 7.29
N LEU A 68 14.51 7.20 6.11
CA LEU A 68 15.13 5.93 5.70
C LEU A 68 16.65 6.04 5.62
N LYS A 69 17.20 7.13 5.05
CA LYS A 69 18.65 7.38 5.01
C LYS A 69 19.30 7.49 6.39
N MET A 70 18.55 7.97 7.38
CA MET A 70 19.04 8.00 8.76
C MET A 70 18.98 6.60 9.40
N ILE A 71 17.92 5.81 9.16
CA ILE A 71 17.81 4.43 9.65
C ILE A 71 18.91 3.53 9.06
N THR A 72 19.23 3.70 7.78
CA THR A 72 20.32 2.95 7.12
C THR A 72 21.72 3.47 7.46
N GLY A 73 21.84 4.55 8.24
CA GLY A 73 23.13 5.13 8.62
C GLY A 73 23.81 5.97 7.53
N THR A 74 23.20 6.12 6.35
CA THR A 74 23.73 6.93 5.24
C THR A 74 23.74 8.42 5.58
N THR A 75 22.86 8.87 6.47
CA THR A 75 22.78 10.26 6.93
C THR A 75 22.69 10.30 8.45
N GLN A 76 23.49 11.17 9.08
CA GLN A 76 23.44 11.38 10.54
C GLN A 76 22.27 12.29 10.93
N PRO A 77 21.54 12.00 12.01
CA PRO A 77 20.53 12.88 12.55
C PRO A 77 21.13 14.18 13.09
N THR A 78 20.33 15.25 13.13
CA THR A 78 20.71 16.50 13.78
C THR A 78 20.42 16.44 15.28
N CYS A 79 19.33 15.77 15.67
CA CYS A 79 18.99 15.47 17.06
C CYS A 79 18.25 14.14 17.15
N GLY A 80 18.16 13.60 18.36
CA GLY A 80 17.61 12.27 18.60
C GLY A 80 18.58 11.16 18.26
N HIS A 81 18.12 9.92 18.34
CA HIS A 81 18.93 8.75 18.03
C HIS A 81 18.10 7.62 17.44
N ILE A 82 18.78 6.70 16.77
CA ILE A 82 18.20 5.51 16.17
C ILE A 82 18.98 4.30 16.72
N GLU A 83 18.25 3.34 17.25
CA GLU A 83 18.78 2.04 17.67
C GLU A 83 18.32 0.97 16.71
N VAL A 84 19.27 0.28 16.08
CA VAL A 84 19.00 -0.82 15.15
C VAL A 84 19.70 -2.06 15.68
N ARG A 85 18.93 -3.13 15.88
CA ARG A 85 19.47 -4.45 16.27
C ARG A 85 19.15 -5.46 15.18
N GLY A 86 20.17 -6.11 14.67
CA GLY A 86 20.07 -7.05 13.56
C GLY A 86 20.60 -6.49 12.25
N ARG A 87 20.66 -7.34 11.24
CA ARG A 87 21.15 -6.98 9.92
C ARG A 87 20.04 -6.32 9.11
N VAL A 88 20.32 -5.12 8.60
CA VAL A 88 19.44 -4.35 7.73
C VAL A 88 19.76 -4.63 6.27
N ALA A 89 18.75 -4.93 5.47
CA ALA A 89 18.81 -4.80 4.02
C ALA A 89 17.84 -3.69 3.58
N ALA A 90 18.34 -2.75 2.80
CA ALA A 90 17.54 -1.64 2.31
C ALA A 90 17.45 -1.66 0.78
N LEU A 91 16.22 -1.63 0.27
CA LEU A 91 15.93 -1.60 -1.16
C LEU A 91 15.76 -0.16 -1.70
N LEU A 92 16.34 0.82 -0.96
CA LEU A 92 16.17 2.26 -1.24
C LEU A 92 16.87 2.72 -2.53
N GLU A 93 17.96 2.09 -2.84
CA GLU A 93 18.89 2.53 -3.88
C GLU A 93 19.34 1.31 -4.68
N LEU A 94 18.38 0.47 -5.07
CA LEU A 94 18.65 -0.75 -5.84
C LEU A 94 19.47 -0.45 -7.10
N GLY A 95 20.64 -1.09 -7.22
CA GLY A 95 21.55 -0.88 -8.35
C GLY A 95 22.45 0.34 -8.25
N MET A 96 22.31 1.20 -7.22
CA MET A 96 23.32 2.20 -6.94
C MET A 96 24.61 1.51 -6.45
N GLY A 97 25.72 1.85 -7.09
CA GLY A 97 27.01 1.21 -6.86
C GLY A 97 27.36 0.14 -7.89
N PHE A 98 26.46 -0.21 -8.82
CA PHE A 98 26.85 -1.07 -9.94
C PHE A 98 27.83 -0.33 -10.85
N HIS A 99 28.97 -0.97 -11.14
CA HIS A 99 29.93 -0.43 -12.07
C HIS A 99 29.50 -0.77 -13.50
N PRO A 100 29.35 0.22 -14.39
CA PRO A 100 28.78 0.00 -15.71
C PRO A 100 29.59 -0.95 -16.62
N ASP A 101 30.90 -0.98 -16.45
CA ASP A 101 31.81 -1.82 -17.24
C ASP A 101 31.99 -3.24 -16.67
N PHE A 102 31.54 -3.50 -15.46
CA PHE A 102 31.55 -4.84 -14.88
C PHE A 102 30.36 -5.65 -15.34
N THR A 103 30.53 -6.96 -15.41
CA THR A 103 29.44 -7.90 -15.70
C THR A 103 28.41 -7.89 -14.56
N GLY A 104 27.20 -8.40 -14.82
CA GLY A 104 26.18 -8.56 -13.78
C GLY A 104 26.71 -9.44 -12.64
N ARG A 105 27.41 -10.52 -12.95
CA ARG A 105 28.05 -11.40 -11.97
C ARG A 105 29.04 -10.67 -11.08
N GLN A 106 29.95 -9.89 -11.67
CA GLN A 106 30.91 -9.08 -10.91
C GLN A 106 30.22 -8.04 -10.03
N ASN A 107 29.17 -7.39 -10.55
CA ASN A 107 28.37 -6.46 -9.77
C ASN A 107 27.61 -7.15 -8.64
N ALA A 108 27.11 -8.38 -8.84
CA ALA A 108 26.48 -9.17 -7.78
C ALA A 108 27.45 -9.50 -6.65
N PHE A 109 28.69 -9.86 -6.97
CA PHE A 109 29.77 -10.05 -5.96
C PHE A 109 30.04 -8.76 -5.19
N MET A 110 30.25 -7.66 -5.91
CA MET A 110 30.54 -6.36 -5.28
C MET A 110 29.40 -5.90 -4.37
N ALA A 111 28.15 -5.98 -4.84
CA ALA A 111 26.99 -5.61 -4.06
C ALA A 111 26.79 -6.53 -2.84
N GLY A 112 27.01 -7.84 -2.99
CA GLY A 112 26.97 -8.79 -1.88
C GLY A 112 27.97 -8.46 -0.79
N GLN A 113 29.22 -8.10 -1.16
CA GLN A 113 30.25 -7.67 -0.21
C GLN A 113 29.87 -6.37 0.49
N LEU A 114 29.29 -5.38 -0.22
CA LEU A 114 28.78 -4.14 0.38
C LEU A 114 27.65 -4.41 1.38
N LEU A 115 26.86 -5.47 1.16
CA LEU A 115 25.83 -5.95 2.09
C LEU A 115 26.40 -6.82 3.24
N GLY A 116 27.74 -6.93 3.34
CA GLY A 116 28.42 -7.65 4.42
C GLY A 116 28.44 -9.17 4.25
N MET A 117 28.25 -9.71 3.05
CA MET A 117 28.42 -11.14 2.74
C MET A 117 29.88 -11.46 2.46
N GLN A 118 30.33 -12.65 2.86
CA GLN A 118 31.66 -13.16 2.48
C GLN A 118 31.63 -13.69 1.04
N VAL A 119 32.80 -13.72 0.40
CA VAL A 119 32.94 -14.15 -1.02
C VAL A 119 32.40 -15.56 -1.23
N GLU A 120 32.70 -16.47 -0.33
CA GLU A 120 32.27 -17.85 -0.35
C GLU A 120 30.73 -17.97 -0.21
N GLU A 121 30.12 -17.11 0.63
CA GLU A 121 28.68 -17.03 0.79
C GLU A 121 28.01 -16.54 -0.49
N ILE A 122 28.54 -15.48 -1.11
CA ILE A 122 28.00 -14.94 -2.37
C ILE A 122 28.12 -15.99 -3.48
N GLN A 123 29.26 -16.71 -3.54
CA GLN A 123 29.46 -17.76 -4.53
C GLN A 123 28.43 -18.89 -4.37
N ALA A 124 28.12 -19.29 -3.14
CA ALA A 124 27.09 -20.29 -2.87
C ALA A 124 25.69 -19.82 -3.22
N LEU A 125 25.38 -18.52 -3.06
CA LEU A 125 24.08 -17.93 -3.37
C LEU A 125 23.92 -17.54 -4.85
N MET A 126 25.00 -17.54 -5.64
CA MET A 126 24.97 -17.07 -7.02
C MET A 126 23.94 -17.79 -7.89
N PRO A 127 23.76 -19.12 -7.81
CA PRO A 127 22.72 -19.80 -8.60
C PRO A 127 21.30 -19.33 -8.24
N GLU A 128 21.04 -19.01 -6.96
CA GLU A 128 19.76 -18.46 -6.52
C GLU A 128 19.56 -17.03 -7.02
N ILE A 129 20.61 -16.19 -6.97
CA ILE A 129 20.60 -14.82 -7.50
C ILE A 129 20.25 -14.83 -8.98
N GLU A 130 20.93 -15.65 -9.78
CA GLU A 130 20.70 -15.79 -11.21
C GLU A 130 19.28 -16.29 -11.51
N GLY A 131 18.86 -17.35 -10.82
CA GLY A 131 17.52 -17.93 -10.99
C GLY A 131 16.40 -16.98 -10.57
N PHE A 132 16.64 -16.09 -9.59
CA PHE A 132 15.64 -15.10 -9.23
C PHE A 132 15.63 -13.89 -10.18
N ALA A 133 16.80 -13.41 -10.61
CA ALA A 133 16.91 -12.26 -11.53
C ALA A 133 16.33 -12.54 -12.92
N GLU A 134 16.41 -13.78 -13.39
CA GLU A 134 15.90 -14.21 -14.71
C GLU A 134 16.40 -13.32 -15.87
N ILE A 135 17.69 -12.97 -15.84
CA ILE A 135 18.32 -12.18 -16.90
C ILE A 135 19.15 -13.05 -17.87
N GLY A 136 19.17 -14.37 -17.64
CA GLY A 136 19.83 -15.34 -18.50
C GLY A 136 21.32 -15.05 -18.73
N GLU A 137 21.81 -15.27 -19.96
CA GLU A 137 23.20 -15.08 -20.33
C GLU A 137 23.69 -13.63 -20.17
N ALA A 138 22.79 -12.65 -20.03
CA ALA A 138 23.17 -11.27 -19.80
C ALA A 138 23.94 -11.09 -18.48
N ILE A 139 23.85 -12.03 -17.53
CA ILE A 139 24.60 -11.98 -16.26
C ILE A 139 26.12 -11.82 -16.48
N ASP A 140 26.65 -12.34 -17.58
CA ASP A 140 28.07 -12.27 -17.95
C ASP A 140 28.39 -11.12 -18.93
N GLN A 141 27.40 -10.25 -19.23
CA GLN A 141 27.57 -9.04 -20.03
C GLN A 141 27.74 -7.80 -19.12
N PRO A 142 28.42 -6.74 -19.61
CA PRO A 142 28.56 -5.49 -18.86
C PRO A 142 27.21 -4.84 -18.54
N VAL A 143 27.03 -4.36 -17.30
CA VAL A 143 25.77 -3.77 -16.83
C VAL A 143 25.33 -2.54 -17.61
N ARG A 144 26.24 -1.80 -18.26
CA ARG A 144 25.88 -0.72 -19.20
C ARG A 144 24.98 -1.15 -20.36
N THR A 145 24.94 -2.46 -20.69
CA THR A 145 24.06 -2.99 -21.73
C THR A 145 22.69 -3.40 -21.22
N TYR A 146 22.48 -3.34 -19.91
CA TYR A 146 21.22 -3.73 -19.28
C TYR A 146 20.16 -2.66 -19.43
N SER A 147 18.91 -3.09 -19.57
CA SER A 147 17.78 -2.21 -19.31
C SER A 147 17.70 -1.86 -17.81
N SER A 148 17.02 -0.78 -17.46
CA SER A 148 16.78 -0.42 -16.06
C SER A 148 16.07 -1.55 -15.29
N GLY A 149 15.16 -2.28 -15.96
CA GLY A 149 14.49 -3.44 -15.39
C GLY A 149 15.46 -4.59 -15.06
N MET A 150 16.41 -4.92 -15.94
CA MET A 150 17.41 -5.95 -15.69
C MET A 150 18.34 -5.57 -14.52
N GLN A 151 18.78 -4.31 -14.47
CA GLN A 151 19.58 -3.82 -13.36
C GLN A 151 18.83 -3.95 -12.03
N MET A 152 17.56 -3.57 -12.01
CA MET A 152 16.71 -3.66 -10.82
C MET A 152 16.48 -5.12 -10.40
N ARG A 153 16.22 -6.03 -11.35
CA ARG A 153 16.05 -7.46 -11.09
C ARG A 153 17.29 -8.05 -10.44
N LEU A 154 18.48 -7.77 -10.98
CA LEU A 154 19.73 -8.23 -10.40
C LEU A 154 19.98 -7.65 -9.00
N ALA A 155 19.81 -6.34 -8.83
CA ALA A 155 20.02 -5.66 -7.55
C ALA A 155 19.08 -6.18 -6.47
N PHE A 156 17.79 -6.38 -6.78
CA PHE A 156 16.81 -6.96 -5.87
C PHE A 156 17.19 -8.41 -5.50
N SER A 157 17.61 -9.20 -6.49
CA SER A 157 18.02 -10.60 -6.28
C SER A 157 19.17 -10.71 -5.32
N VAL A 158 20.21 -9.85 -5.46
CA VAL A 158 21.36 -9.80 -4.55
C VAL A 158 20.95 -9.36 -3.14
N ALA A 159 20.16 -8.28 -3.04
CA ALA A 159 19.75 -7.73 -1.75
C ALA A 159 18.85 -8.69 -0.95
N THR A 160 18.13 -9.59 -1.64
CA THR A 160 17.21 -10.56 -1.04
C THR A 160 17.71 -12.01 -1.09
N ALA A 161 18.92 -12.26 -1.57
CA ALA A 161 19.52 -13.60 -1.60
C ALA A 161 19.70 -14.19 -0.18
N ARG A 162 20.03 -13.34 0.76
CA ARG A 162 20.14 -13.70 2.17
C ARG A 162 19.04 -13.01 2.98
N ARG A 163 18.23 -13.77 3.72
CA ARG A 163 17.18 -13.21 4.58
C ARG A 163 17.75 -12.22 5.61
N PRO A 164 17.32 -10.95 5.62
CA PRO A 164 17.72 -9.98 6.62
C PRO A 164 16.92 -10.12 7.92
N ASP A 165 17.40 -9.50 9.02
CA ASP A 165 16.59 -9.32 10.24
C ASP A 165 15.61 -8.17 10.08
N ILE A 166 16.00 -7.10 9.37
CA ILE A 166 15.17 -5.94 9.04
C ILE A 166 15.27 -5.71 7.54
N LEU A 167 14.13 -5.65 6.86
CA LEU A 167 14.04 -5.30 5.45
C LEU A 167 13.33 -3.95 5.29
N ILE A 168 14.02 -3.00 4.67
CA ILE A 168 13.47 -1.69 4.33
C ILE A 168 13.16 -1.68 2.84
N VAL A 169 11.90 -1.39 2.53
CA VAL A 169 11.35 -1.38 1.17
C VAL A 169 10.87 0.02 0.86
N ASP A 170 11.36 0.63 -0.22
CA ASP A 170 10.87 1.91 -0.72
C ASP A 170 9.99 1.71 -1.96
N GLU A 171 9.32 2.74 -2.41
CA GLU A 171 8.46 2.81 -3.62
C GLU A 171 9.07 2.11 -4.86
N ALA A 172 10.38 1.84 -4.85
CA ALA A 172 11.14 1.13 -5.89
C ALA A 172 10.62 -0.29 -6.24
N LEU A 173 9.73 -0.89 -5.43
CA LEU A 173 9.09 -2.17 -5.80
C LEU A 173 8.09 -2.07 -6.96
N SER A 174 7.70 -0.86 -7.34
CA SER A 174 6.83 -0.62 -8.50
C SER A 174 7.60 -0.67 -9.84
N VAL A 175 8.92 -0.92 -9.81
CA VAL A 175 9.78 -0.99 -11.00
C VAL A 175 9.95 -2.44 -11.47
N GLY A 176 9.85 -2.65 -12.76
CA GLY A 176 9.88 -3.96 -13.42
C GLY A 176 8.53 -4.31 -14.03
N ASP A 177 8.44 -5.48 -14.65
CA ASP A 177 7.17 -5.99 -15.14
C ASP A 177 6.29 -6.57 -14.02
N ALA A 178 5.01 -6.75 -14.29
CA ALA A 178 4.04 -7.24 -13.33
C ALA A 178 4.40 -8.64 -12.75
N TYR A 179 5.07 -9.49 -13.54
CA TYR A 179 5.50 -10.80 -13.08
C TYR A 179 6.60 -10.69 -12.02
N PHE A 180 7.65 -9.89 -12.29
CA PHE A 180 8.73 -9.71 -11.33
C PHE A 180 8.28 -8.97 -10.07
N GLN A 181 7.37 -8.01 -10.19
CA GLN A 181 6.72 -7.38 -9.04
C GLN A 181 6.03 -8.40 -8.15
N HIS A 182 5.19 -9.29 -8.73
CA HIS A 182 4.53 -10.35 -7.98
C HIS A 182 5.53 -11.27 -7.28
N LYS A 183 6.57 -11.73 -7.98
CA LYS A 183 7.66 -12.58 -7.45
C LYS A 183 8.40 -11.90 -6.28
N SER A 184 8.66 -10.60 -6.40
CA SER A 184 9.29 -9.79 -5.35
C SER A 184 8.40 -9.66 -4.11
N PHE A 185 7.10 -9.40 -4.29
CA PHE A 185 6.14 -9.37 -3.18
C PHE A 185 6.03 -10.71 -2.47
N GLU A 186 6.02 -11.83 -3.20
CA GLU A 186 6.01 -13.17 -2.59
C GLU A 186 7.29 -13.43 -1.78
N ARG A 187 8.46 -12.99 -2.23
CA ARG A 187 9.72 -13.07 -1.48
C ARG A 187 9.63 -12.25 -0.18
N ILE A 188 9.11 -11.03 -0.21
CA ILE A 188 8.93 -10.19 0.97
C ILE A 188 7.94 -10.84 1.95
N ARG A 189 6.81 -11.38 1.47
CA ARG A 189 5.86 -12.11 2.30
C ARG A 189 6.48 -13.34 2.95
N SER A 190 7.33 -14.08 2.23
CA SER A 190 8.04 -15.22 2.79
C SER A 190 8.99 -14.82 3.92
N PHE A 191 9.70 -13.71 3.78
CA PHE A 191 10.58 -13.16 4.82
C PHE A 191 9.78 -12.73 6.05
N ARG A 192 8.62 -12.06 5.85
CA ARG A 192 7.73 -11.72 6.95
C ARG A 192 7.26 -12.96 7.72
N LYS A 193 6.80 -14.00 7.00
CA LYS A 193 6.39 -15.28 7.62
C LYS A 193 7.54 -15.93 8.40
N ALA A 194 8.78 -15.73 7.97
CA ALA A 194 9.98 -16.21 8.66
C ALA A 194 10.46 -15.30 9.81
N GLY A 195 9.72 -14.22 10.15
CA GLY A 195 10.00 -13.34 11.28
C GLY A 195 10.96 -12.17 10.96
N THR A 196 11.13 -11.79 9.69
CA THR A 196 11.84 -10.55 9.31
C THR A 196 10.96 -9.34 9.64
N THR A 197 11.54 -8.34 10.29
CA THR A 197 10.91 -7.05 10.56
C THR A 197 10.88 -6.22 9.26
N LEU A 198 9.73 -5.65 8.93
CA LEU A 198 9.55 -4.90 7.68
C LEU A 198 9.29 -3.42 7.95
N LEU A 199 9.94 -2.56 7.17
CA LEU A 199 9.62 -1.15 7.06
C LEU A 199 9.35 -0.82 5.60
N ILE A 200 8.10 -0.52 5.26
CA ILE A 200 7.66 -0.32 3.88
C ILE A 200 7.24 1.12 3.68
N VAL A 201 7.85 1.80 2.72
CA VAL A 201 7.44 3.13 2.29
C VAL A 201 6.68 2.99 0.98
N SER A 202 5.41 3.31 0.99
CA SER A 202 4.57 3.27 -0.20
C SER A 202 3.39 4.23 -0.08
N HIS A 203 2.92 4.73 -1.21
CA HIS A 203 1.63 5.41 -1.33
C HIS A 203 0.54 4.46 -1.87
N ASP A 204 0.90 3.22 -2.21
CA ASP A 204 -0.07 2.19 -2.62
C ASP A 204 -0.82 1.63 -1.42
N ARG A 205 -2.13 1.94 -1.36
CA ARG A 205 -3.04 1.48 -0.33
C ARG A 205 -3.04 -0.05 -0.19
N SER A 206 -3.09 -0.76 -1.32
CA SER A 206 -3.19 -2.22 -1.32
C SER A 206 -1.93 -2.87 -0.75
N ALA A 207 -0.74 -2.34 -1.06
CA ALA A 207 0.53 -2.81 -0.52
C ALA A 207 0.59 -2.61 1.00
N ILE A 208 0.27 -1.40 1.49
CA ILE A 208 0.29 -1.07 2.92
C ILE A 208 -0.72 -1.93 3.69
N GLN A 209 -1.97 -2.03 3.22
CA GLN A 209 -3.03 -2.78 3.92
C GLN A 209 -2.80 -4.30 3.91
N SER A 210 -2.18 -4.86 2.87
CA SER A 210 -1.97 -6.32 2.78
C SER A 210 -0.73 -6.82 3.50
N ILE A 211 0.26 -5.97 3.77
CA ILE A 211 1.54 -6.38 4.31
C ILE A 211 1.79 -5.81 5.72
N CYS A 212 1.35 -4.61 6.04
CA CYS A 212 1.71 -3.94 7.29
C CYS A 212 0.73 -4.25 8.41
N ASP A 213 1.25 -4.36 9.64
CA ASP A 213 0.48 -4.49 10.88
C ASP A 213 0.01 -3.12 11.35
N THR A 214 0.91 -2.11 11.24
CA THR A 214 0.64 -0.72 11.56
C THR A 214 1.18 0.20 10.46
N ALA A 215 0.74 1.45 10.43
CA ALA A 215 1.23 2.46 9.53
C ALA A 215 1.49 3.79 10.24
N ILE A 216 2.45 4.55 9.73
CA ILE A 216 2.84 5.88 10.20
C ILE A 216 2.63 6.87 9.07
N LEU A 217 1.89 7.94 9.31
CA LEU A 217 1.77 9.07 8.42
C LEU A 217 2.78 10.15 8.80
N LEU A 218 3.63 10.50 7.85
CA LEU A 218 4.51 11.66 7.95
C LEU A 218 3.90 12.86 7.21
N GLU A 219 3.77 13.96 7.91
CA GLU A 219 3.32 15.24 7.36
C GLU A 219 4.21 16.38 7.86
N ASN A 220 4.67 17.24 6.94
CA ASN A 220 5.51 18.39 7.27
C ASN A 220 6.70 18.06 8.20
N GLY A 221 7.30 16.88 7.99
CA GLY A 221 8.45 16.44 8.76
C GLY A 221 8.13 15.90 10.17
N ARG A 222 6.87 15.70 10.51
CA ARG A 222 6.41 15.17 11.79
C ARG A 222 5.55 13.93 11.61
N MET A 223 5.42 13.14 12.64
CA MET A 223 4.48 12.04 12.68
C MET A 223 3.09 12.60 12.97
N ALA A 224 2.21 12.59 11.96
CA ALA A 224 0.84 13.10 12.08
C ALA A 224 -0.10 12.04 12.65
N MET A 225 0.11 10.76 12.30
CA MET A 225 -0.72 9.65 12.76
C MET A 225 0.09 8.36 12.81
N HIS A 226 -0.22 7.49 13.77
CA HIS A 226 0.26 6.12 13.88
C HIS A 226 -0.91 5.22 14.29
N GLY A 227 -1.16 4.16 13.55
CA GLY A 227 -2.31 3.30 13.82
C GLY A 227 -2.49 2.19 12.79
N LYS A 228 -3.71 1.68 12.66
CA LYS A 228 -4.04 0.66 11.66
C LYS A 228 -3.83 1.19 10.25
N PRO A 229 -3.33 0.33 9.32
CA PRO A 229 -3.08 0.74 7.94
C PRO A 229 -4.27 1.39 7.24
N GLU A 230 -5.48 0.88 7.47
CA GLU A 230 -6.70 1.43 6.88
C GLU A 230 -6.98 2.85 7.36
N GLU A 231 -6.94 3.09 8.67
CA GLU A 231 -7.22 4.40 9.28
C GLU A 231 -6.21 5.46 8.82
N VAL A 232 -4.92 5.08 8.77
CA VAL A 232 -3.84 5.96 8.30
C VAL A 232 -3.98 6.29 6.83
N MET A 233 -4.33 5.31 5.98
CA MET A 233 -4.53 5.53 4.54
C MET A 233 -5.78 6.35 4.25
N ASP A 234 -6.85 6.17 5.01
CA ASP A 234 -8.07 6.97 4.88
C ASP A 234 -7.80 8.44 5.26
N TYR A 235 -7.03 8.67 6.34
CA TYR A 235 -6.61 10.03 6.70
C TYR A 235 -5.66 10.65 5.68
N TYR A 236 -4.72 9.86 5.13
CA TYR A 236 -3.82 10.30 4.07
C TYR A 236 -4.59 10.77 2.81
N ASN A 237 -5.59 10.01 2.39
CA ASN A 237 -6.43 10.39 1.25
C ASN A 237 -7.25 11.67 1.54
N ALA A 238 -7.78 11.78 2.76
CA ALA A 238 -8.49 12.98 3.18
C ALA A 238 -7.58 14.21 3.21
N MET A 239 -6.34 14.06 3.68
CA MET A 239 -5.33 15.13 3.68
C MET A 239 -4.98 15.58 2.24
N LEU A 240 -4.90 14.65 1.28
CA LEU A 240 -4.72 14.98 -0.13
C LEU A 240 -5.90 15.81 -0.64
N ALA A 241 -7.13 15.39 -0.33
CA ALA A 241 -8.35 16.11 -0.67
C ALA A 241 -8.40 17.52 -0.04
N GLN A 242 -7.91 17.68 1.19
CA GLN A 242 -7.84 19.00 1.85
C GLN A 242 -6.92 19.99 1.12
N ARG A 243 -5.82 19.51 0.54
CA ARG A 243 -4.93 20.36 -0.29
C ARG A 243 -5.62 20.87 -1.56
N GLU A 244 -6.68 20.20 -1.99
CA GLU A 244 -7.55 20.62 -3.10
C GLU A 244 -8.69 21.53 -2.63
N GLY A 245 -8.65 22.04 -1.39
CA GLY A 245 -9.65 22.95 -0.82
C GLY A 245 -10.85 22.28 -0.19
N GLN A 246 -10.78 20.97 0.10
CA GLN A 246 -11.84 20.20 0.76
C GLN A 246 -11.71 20.26 2.29
N ILE A 247 -12.86 20.21 2.97
CA ILE A 247 -12.93 20.16 4.45
C ILE A 247 -12.78 18.70 4.88
N VAL A 248 -11.92 18.44 5.88
CA VAL A 248 -11.73 17.11 6.47
C VAL A 248 -12.17 17.11 7.92
N ARG A 249 -12.94 16.09 8.31
CA ARG A 249 -13.39 15.86 9.69
C ARG A 249 -13.14 14.41 10.07
N GLN A 250 -12.77 14.17 11.31
CA GLN A 250 -12.70 12.85 11.90
C GLN A 250 -13.72 12.72 13.02
N GLU A 251 -14.41 11.60 13.04
CA GLU A 251 -15.40 11.25 14.05
C GLU A 251 -15.08 9.88 14.63
N MET A 252 -15.09 9.75 15.95
CA MET A 252 -14.95 8.45 16.59
C MET A 252 -16.32 7.78 16.65
N LEU A 253 -16.43 6.59 16.06
CA LEU A 253 -17.64 5.79 16.11
C LEU A 253 -17.76 5.08 17.47
N ALA A 254 -18.99 4.69 17.85
CA ALA A 254 -19.24 3.91 19.07
C ALA A 254 -18.48 2.56 19.08
N SER A 255 -18.10 2.04 17.91
CA SER A 255 -17.26 0.85 17.74
C SER A 255 -15.77 1.08 18.05
N GLY A 256 -15.34 2.31 18.35
CA GLY A 256 -13.94 2.70 18.54
C GLY A 256 -13.16 2.91 17.24
N GLN A 257 -13.80 2.79 16.08
CA GLN A 257 -13.20 3.08 14.78
C GLN A 257 -13.25 4.59 14.48
N VAL A 258 -12.26 5.11 13.78
CA VAL A 258 -12.21 6.50 13.33
C VAL A 258 -12.83 6.59 11.94
N ARG A 259 -13.93 7.34 11.82
CA ARG A 259 -14.56 7.70 10.55
C ARG A 259 -13.92 8.97 10.01
N THR A 260 -13.46 8.96 8.78
CA THR A 260 -12.99 10.16 8.09
C THR A 260 -14.03 10.62 7.07
N ILE A 261 -14.37 11.92 7.14
CA ILE A 261 -15.28 12.59 6.21
C ILE A 261 -14.49 13.73 5.55
N SER A 262 -14.49 13.79 4.21
CA SER A 262 -13.84 14.85 3.46
C SER A 262 -14.72 15.32 2.30
N GLY A 263 -14.61 16.59 1.91
CA GLY A 263 -15.36 17.14 0.77
C GLY A 263 -15.59 18.62 0.87
N THR A 264 -16.23 19.20 -0.18
CA THR A 264 -16.57 20.63 -0.23
C THR A 264 -17.81 20.96 0.60
N GLY A 265 -18.64 19.95 0.95
CA GLY A 265 -19.82 20.09 1.79
C GLY A 265 -21.06 20.66 1.09
N GLU A 266 -21.06 20.81 -0.24
CA GLU A 266 -22.21 21.30 -1.02
C GLU A 266 -23.39 20.31 -1.03
N ALA A 267 -23.10 19.01 -0.89
CA ALA A 267 -24.06 17.95 -0.57
C ALA A 267 -23.51 17.13 0.61
N GLY A 268 -24.42 16.52 1.38
CA GLY A 268 -24.04 15.72 2.53
C GLY A 268 -24.88 14.46 2.68
N ILE A 269 -24.28 13.39 3.19
CA ILE A 269 -24.96 12.14 3.49
C ILE A 269 -25.65 12.30 4.85
N LEU A 270 -26.97 12.14 4.88
CA LEU A 270 -27.78 12.19 6.11
C LEU A 270 -27.78 10.85 6.83
N ASP A 271 -28.02 9.76 6.06
CA ASP A 271 -28.26 8.44 6.61
C ASP A 271 -27.90 7.33 5.63
N VAL A 272 -27.44 6.19 6.13
CA VAL A 272 -27.06 5.02 5.35
C VAL A 272 -27.60 3.77 6.04
N GLN A 273 -28.34 2.95 5.32
CA GLN A 273 -28.94 1.73 5.84
C GLN A 273 -28.81 0.59 4.85
N LEU A 274 -28.55 -0.62 5.36
CA LEU A 274 -28.69 -1.85 4.61
C LEU A 274 -30.05 -2.46 4.96
N LEU A 275 -30.90 -2.62 3.95
CA LEU A 275 -32.29 -3.10 4.13
C LEU A 275 -32.42 -4.53 3.60
N ASN A 276 -33.20 -5.36 4.29
CA ASN A 276 -33.59 -6.67 3.81
C ASN A 276 -34.75 -6.56 2.78
N SER A 277 -35.21 -7.70 2.26
CA SER A 277 -36.32 -7.77 1.29
C SER A 277 -37.68 -7.23 1.82
N GLN A 278 -37.81 -7.08 3.15
CA GLN A 278 -39.00 -6.49 3.79
C GLN A 278 -38.84 -4.98 4.04
N GLY A 279 -37.72 -4.38 3.62
CA GLY A 279 -37.44 -2.96 3.83
C GLY A 279 -37.01 -2.62 5.26
N GLN A 280 -36.63 -3.59 6.08
CA GLN A 280 -36.16 -3.38 7.45
C GLN A 280 -34.65 -3.22 7.48
N PRO A 281 -34.10 -2.26 8.28
CA PRO A 281 -32.67 -2.10 8.45
C PRO A 281 -32.08 -3.32 9.15
N VAL A 282 -30.94 -3.80 8.66
CA VAL A 282 -30.22 -4.95 9.21
C VAL A 282 -28.71 -4.68 9.26
N GLU A 283 -28.05 -5.24 10.28
CA GLU A 283 -26.59 -5.25 10.41
C GLU A 283 -25.99 -6.61 10.02
N VAL A 284 -26.85 -7.64 9.84
CA VAL A 284 -26.45 -8.97 9.44
C VAL A 284 -27.18 -9.37 8.17
N ALA A 285 -26.45 -9.82 7.17
CA ALA A 285 -26.98 -10.30 5.90
C ALA A 285 -26.60 -11.77 5.67
N GLU A 286 -27.46 -12.55 5.04
CA GLU A 286 -27.15 -13.92 4.62
C GLU A 286 -26.68 -13.96 3.17
N ILE A 287 -25.76 -14.90 2.87
CA ILE A 287 -25.30 -15.12 1.48
C ILE A 287 -26.50 -15.53 0.60
N GLY A 288 -26.64 -14.86 -0.55
CA GLY A 288 -27.74 -15.04 -1.50
C GLY A 288 -28.99 -14.25 -1.18
N GLN A 289 -29.02 -13.51 -0.08
CA GLN A 289 -30.18 -12.69 0.30
C GLN A 289 -30.25 -11.42 -0.57
N PRO A 290 -31.44 -11.07 -1.13
CA PRO A 290 -31.63 -9.77 -1.76
C PRO A 290 -31.53 -8.65 -0.72
N MET A 291 -30.74 -7.64 -1.01
CA MET A 291 -30.44 -6.50 -0.14
C MET A 291 -30.63 -5.19 -0.89
N VAL A 292 -30.89 -4.13 -0.14
CA VAL A 292 -30.93 -2.76 -0.64
C VAL A 292 -30.05 -1.86 0.22
N LEU A 293 -29.02 -1.27 -0.36
CA LEU A 293 -28.28 -0.19 0.26
C LEU A 293 -29.03 1.12 0.01
N GLN A 294 -29.58 1.70 1.05
CA GLN A 294 -30.29 2.98 1.01
C GLN A 294 -29.40 4.09 1.55
N VAL A 295 -29.27 5.18 0.79
CA VAL A 295 -28.48 6.35 1.18
C VAL A 295 -29.36 7.59 1.01
N ARG A 296 -29.52 8.37 2.09
CA ARG A 296 -30.20 9.67 2.04
C ARG A 296 -29.18 10.79 2.01
N VAL A 297 -29.36 11.70 1.07
CA VAL A 297 -28.47 12.82 0.79
C VAL A 297 -29.24 14.13 0.88
N GLU A 298 -28.64 15.15 1.47
CA GLU A 298 -29.12 16.52 1.53
C GLU A 298 -28.28 17.40 0.59
N ILE A 299 -28.95 18.23 -0.19
CA ILE A 299 -28.33 19.26 -1.04
C ILE A 299 -28.27 20.56 -0.26
N ARG A 300 -27.09 21.08 0.00
CA ARG A 300 -26.86 22.28 0.81
C ARG A 300 -26.61 23.53 -0.04
N LYS A 301 -26.18 23.34 -1.30
CA LYS A 301 -26.02 24.40 -2.31
C LYS A 301 -26.48 23.86 -3.65
N ASP A 302 -26.86 24.74 -4.56
CA ASP A 302 -27.22 24.35 -5.91
C ASP A 302 -26.08 23.61 -6.60
N ILE A 303 -26.38 22.44 -7.16
CA ILE A 303 -25.41 21.54 -7.80
C ILE A 303 -25.94 21.16 -9.19
N GLU A 304 -25.11 21.37 -10.21
CA GLU A 304 -25.43 21.00 -11.57
C GLU A 304 -25.61 19.48 -11.75
N ARG A 305 -24.80 18.69 -11.06
CA ARG A 305 -24.78 17.22 -11.19
C ARG A 305 -24.28 16.54 -9.94
N LEU A 306 -24.95 15.45 -9.56
CA LEU A 306 -24.59 14.62 -8.41
C LEU A 306 -24.48 13.14 -8.82
N VAL A 307 -23.38 12.55 -8.46
CA VAL A 307 -23.10 11.12 -8.57
C VAL A 307 -22.88 10.58 -7.16
N LEU A 308 -23.65 9.55 -6.79
CA LEU A 308 -23.40 8.77 -5.56
C LEU A 308 -22.68 7.48 -5.93
N GLY A 309 -21.52 7.24 -5.31
CA GLY A 309 -20.80 5.98 -5.35
C GLY A 309 -20.76 5.30 -3.99
N PHE A 310 -20.67 3.96 -3.98
CA PHE A 310 -20.34 3.20 -2.80
C PHE A 310 -19.24 2.17 -3.08
N LEU A 311 -18.50 1.83 -2.04
CA LEU A 311 -17.42 0.85 -2.05
C LEU A 311 -17.54 -0.04 -0.82
N ILE A 312 -17.78 -1.34 -1.02
CA ILE A 312 -17.75 -2.33 0.05
C ILE A 312 -16.31 -2.78 0.25
N LYS A 313 -15.83 -2.73 1.50
CA LYS A 313 -14.50 -3.14 1.90
C LYS A 313 -14.58 -4.29 2.91
N ASP A 314 -13.59 -5.18 2.90
CA ASP A 314 -13.45 -6.21 3.92
C ASP A 314 -12.86 -5.64 5.23
N ARG A 315 -12.61 -6.51 6.21
CA ARG A 315 -12.01 -6.14 7.51
C ARG A 315 -10.59 -5.56 7.42
N LEU A 316 -9.91 -5.78 6.29
CA LEU A 316 -8.57 -5.24 6.02
C LEU A 316 -8.62 -3.96 5.17
N GLY A 317 -9.84 -3.44 4.89
CA GLY A 317 -10.05 -2.27 4.06
C GLY A 317 -9.88 -2.52 2.56
N GLN A 318 -9.77 -3.78 2.12
CA GLN A 318 -9.62 -4.12 0.71
C GLN A 318 -10.96 -3.99 -0.03
N PRO A 319 -10.99 -3.38 -1.23
CA PRO A 319 -12.19 -3.25 -2.02
C PRO A 319 -12.73 -4.61 -2.46
N MET A 320 -13.97 -4.91 -2.11
CA MET A 320 -14.68 -6.12 -2.52
C MET A 320 -15.60 -5.85 -3.71
N TYR A 321 -16.32 -4.73 -3.69
CA TYR A 321 -17.20 -4.30 -4.77
C TYR A 321 -17.46 -2.80 -4.67
N GLY A 322 -17.55 -2.11 -5.82
CA GLY A 322 -17.92 -0.71 -5.88
C GLY A 322 -18.58 -0.34 -7.19
N ILE A 323 -19.57 0.55 -7.11
CA ILE A 323 -20.28 1.11 -8.27
C ILE A 323 -20.78 2.51 -7.93
N ASN A 324 -21.08 3.29 -8.95
CA ASN A 324 -21.69 4.60 -8.80
C ASN A 324 -22.84 4.83 -9.79
N THR A 325 -23.65 5.85 -9.53
CA THR A 325 -24.80 6.22 -10.36
C THR A 325 -24.41 6.73 -11.74
N HIS A 326 -23.17 7.23 -11.92
CA HIS A 326 -22.70 7.62 -13.24
C HIS A 326 -22.53 6.41 -14.17
N ARG A 327 -21.93 5.32 -13.69
CA ARG A 327 -21.76 4.08 -14.47
C ARG A 327 -23.07 3.35 -14.76
N GLN A 328 -24.13 3.70 -14.04
CA GLN A 328 -25.47 3.17 -14.23
C GLN A 328 -26.36 4.13 -15.05
N ASP A 329 -25.81 5.22 -15.58
CA ASP A 329 -26.53 6.29 -16.28
C ASP A 329 -27.70 6.89 -15.45
N GLN A 330 -27.50 6.97 -14.11
CA GLN A 330 -28.49 7.47 -13.14
C GLN A 330 -27.94 8.65 -12.30
N ALA A 331 -27.02 9.44 -12.86
CA ALA A 331 -26.60 10.68 -12.23
C ALA A 331 -27.78 11.67 -12.18
N VAL A 332 -27.94 12.37 -11.07
CA VAL A 332 -29.02 13.36 -10.89
C VAL A 332 -28.49 14.76 -11.24
N THR A 333 -29.28 15.54 -11.96
CA THR A 333 -28.89 16.90 -12.41
C THR A 333 -29.83 17.96 -11.88
N ASP A 334 -29.37 19.23 -11.94
CA ASP A 334 -30.16 20.43 -11.65
C ASP A 334 -30.77 20.46 -10.25
N LEU A 335 -29.92 20.18 -9.24
CA LEU A 335 -30.31 20.07 -7.85
C LEU A 335 -30.27 21.41 -7.13
N VAL A 336 -31.30 21.72 -6.34
CA VAL A 336 -31.47 22.95 -5.61
C VAL A 336 -31.22 22.74 -4.12
N ALA A 337 -30.65 23.76 -3.46
CA ALA A 337 -30.39 23.74 -2.02
C ALA A 337 -31.69 23.46 -1.24
N GLY A 338 -31.61 22.57 -0.26
CA GLY A 338 -32.73 22.11 0.55
C GLY A 338 -33.40 20.82 0.06
N GLU A 339 -33.10 20.32 -1.12
CA GLU A 339 -33.60 19.03 -1.60
C GLU A 339 -32.99 17.86 -0.83
N GLN A 340 -33.78 16.82 -0.64
CA GLN A 340 -33.32 15.54 -0.11
C GLN A 340 -33.58 14.44 -1.13
N ILE A 341 -32.53 13.65 -1.39
CA ILE A 341 -32.57 12.56 -2.35
C ILE A 341 -32.30 11.24 -1.65
N THR A 342 -33.10 10.23 -1.97
CA THR A 342 -32.87 8.87 -1.49
C THR A 342 -32.44 7.98 -2.66
N PHE A 343 -31.22 7.48 -2.57
CA PHE A 343 -30.66 6.50 -3.48
C PHE A 343 -30.87 5.09 -2.93
N ARG A 344 -31.19 4.13 -3.82
CA ARG A 344 -31.35 2.71 -3.47
C ARG A 344 -30.61 1.84 -4.46
N PHE A 345 -29.61 1.10 -3.97
CA PHE A 345 -28.87 0.11 -4.76
C PHE A 345 -29.35 -1.29 -4.34
N SER A 346 -29.98 -2.01 -5.25
CA SER A 346 -30.47 -3.37 -5.02
C SER A 346 -29.50 -4.39 -5.57
N PHE A 347 -29.13 -5.38 -4.76
CA PHE A 347 -28.22 -6.46 -5.14
C PHE A 347 -28.41 -7.71 -4.27
N ASP A 348 -27.99 -8.86 -4.77
CA ASP A 348 -27.89 -10.08 -3.97
C ASP A 348 -26.59 -10.07 -3.17
N MET A 349 -26.64 -10.49 -1.89
CA MET A 349 -25.44 -10.60 -1.06
C MET A 349 -24.59 -11.78 -1.50
N ARG A 350 -23.59 -11.52 -2.36
CA ARG A 350 -22.67 -12.54 -2.88
C ARG A 350 -21.29 -12.53 -2.25
N LEU A 351 -21.11 -11.75 -1.18
CA LEU A 351 -19.86 -11.72 -0.41
C LEU A 351 -19.76 -12.94 0.50
N GLY A 352 -18.51 -13.38 0.75
CA GLY A 352 -18.21 -14.45 1.70
C GLY A 352 -18.51 -14.07 3.15
N LYS A 353 -18.40 -15.04 4.07
CA LYS A 353 -18.56 -14.79 5.53
C LYS A 353 -17.55 -13.75 6.00
N GLY A 354 -17.96 -12.73 6.73
CA GLY A 354 -17.04 -11.73 7.28
C GLY A 354 -17.68 -10.42 7.67
N ASN A 355 -16.86 -9.51 8.20
CA ASN A 355 -17.24 -8.14 8.51
C ASN A 355 -16.88 -7.24 7.32
N TYR A 356 -17.78 -6.37 6.97
CA TYR A 356 -17.64 -5.46 5.86
C TYR A 356 -18.01 -4.04 6.27
N SER A 357 -17.35 -3.07 5.62
CA SER A 357 -17.70 -1.65 5.73
C SER A 357 -18.09 -1.09 4.37
N VAL A 358 -18.90 -0.04 4.38
CA VAL A 358 -19.29 0.70 3.17
C VAL A 358 -18.70 2.10 3.25
N ALA A 359 -17.85 2.44 2.29
CA ALA A 359 -17.46 3.81 2.03
C ALA A 359 -18.37 4.41 0.94
N LEU A 360 -18.61 5.71 1.03
CA LEU A 360 -19.53 6.44 0.15
C LEU A 360 -18.85 7.68 -0.41
N SER A 361 -19.19 8.03 -1.65
CA SER A 361 -18.72 9.25 -2.31
C SER A 361 -19.87 10.00 -2.96
N LEU A 362 -19.92 11.31 -2.73
CA LEU A 362 -20.74 12.26 -3.46
C LEU A 362 -19.81 13.11 -4.33
N SER A 363 -19.96 13.04 -5.65
CA SER A 363 -19.09 13.74 -6.60
C SER A 363 -19.87 14.29 -7.79
N ARG A 364 -19.22 15.15 -8.59
CA ARG A 364 -19.83 15.68 -9.82
C ARG A 364 -19.75 14.68 -10.98
N LEU A 365 -18.64 13.95 -11.11
CA LEU A 365 -18.38 12.99 -12.19
C LEU A 365 -18.04 11.58 -11.64
N ASP A 366 -17.56 10.70 -12.51
CA ASP A 366 -17.19 9.31 -12.19
C ASP A 366 -16.08 9.20 -11.15
N SER A 367 -15.18 10.18 -11.10
CA SER A 367 -14.03 10.19 -10.18
C SER A 367 -14.26 11.16 -9.03
N HIS A 368 -13.95 10.71 -7.81
CA HIS A 368 -13.90 11.55 -6.61
C HIS A 368 -12.77 12.62 -6.66
N LEU A 369 -11.89 12.54 -7.65
CA LEU A 369 -10.86 13.55 -7.91
C LEU A 369 -11.43 14.80 -8.60
N ASP A 370 -12.62 14.71 -9.21
CA ASP A 370 -13.28 15.86 -9.81
C ASP A 370 -14.45 16.33 -8.93
N ARG A 371 -14.23 17.37 -8.13
CA ARG A 371 -15.15 18.03 -7.22
C ARG A 371 -15.91 17.04 -6.31
N ASN A 372 -15.22 16.60 -5.26
CA ASN A 372 -15.77 15.74 -4.22
C ASN A 372 -16.64 16.57 -3.26
N PHE A 373 -17.95 16.33 -3.21
CA PHE A 373 -18.86 17.00 -2.30
C PHE A 373 -18.77 16.42 -0.89
N GLU A 374 -18.77 15.08 -0.76
CA GLU A 374 -18.50 14.35 0.45
C GLU A 374 -17.92 12.96 0.14
N TRP A 375 -16.81 12.62 0.79
CA TRP A 375 -16.34 11.25 0.95
C TRP A 375 -16.53 10.84 2.40
N ARG A 376 -17.11 9.68 2.64
CA ARG A 376 -17.35 9.14 3.99
C ARG A 376 -16.88 7.71 4.07
N ASP A 377 -15.82 7.46 4.84
CA ASP A 377 -15.42 6.11 5.22
C ASP A 377 -16.34 5.60 6.34
N TYR A 378 -16.47 4.27 6.47
CA TYR A 378 -17.34 3.65 7.47
C TYR A 378 -18.75 4.26 7.52
N GLY A 379 -19.34 4.52 6.37
CA GLY A 379 -20.73 4.99 6.29
C GLY A 379 -21.71 4.00 6.91
N LEU A 380 -21.42 2.70 6.76
CA LEU A 380 -22.14 1.59 7.35
C LEU A 380 -21.17 0.43 7.61
N VAL A 381 -21.40 -0.35 8.66
CA VAL A 381 -20.73 -1.64 8.93
C VAL A 381 -21.76 -2.73 9.02
N PHE A 382 -21.50 -3.88 8.40
CA PHE A 382 -22.41 -5.03 8.42
C PHE A 382 -21.63 -6.35 8.44
N HIS A 383 -22.32 -7.41 8.83
CA HIS A 383 -21.76 -8.76 8.91
C HIS A 383 -22.44 -9.69 7.92
N VAL A 384 -21.69 -10.55 7.23
CA VAL A 384 -22.23 -11.57 6.32
C VAL A 384 -22.04 -12.95 6.94
N ILE A 385 -23.14 -13.70 7.02
CA ILE A 385 -23.18 -15.09 7.51
C ILE A 385 -23.60 -16.05 6.39
N ASN A 386 -23.26 -17.32 6.55
CA ASN A 386 -23.70 -18.37 5.64
C ASN A 386 -24.45 -19.45 6.44
N ASN A 387 -25.77 -19.46 6.34
CA ASN A 387 -26.62 -20.48 6.96
C ASN A 387 -27.26 -21.42 5.94
N ARG A 388 -27.28 -21.05 4.65
CA ARG A 388 -28.11 -21.74 3.63
C ARG A 388 -27.33 -22.25 2.44
N GLN A 389 -26.13 -21.73 2.20
CA GLN A 389 -25.35 -22.09 1.01
C GLN A 389 -24.23 -23.06 1.37
N GLU A 390 -23.74 -23.79 0.36
CA GLU A 390 -22.56 -24.65 0.52
C GLU A 390 -21.35 -23.83 1.00
N ASP A 391 -20.53 -24.44 1.85
CA ASP A 391 -19.32 -23.79 2.31
C ASP A 391 -18.31 -23.65 1.16
N PHE A 392 -17.74 -22.46 1.03
CA PHE A 392 -16.76 -22.13 0.01
C PHE A 392 -15.61 -21.32 0.61
N VAL A 393 -14.50 -21.31 -0.08
CA VAL A 393 -13.31 -20.53 0.27
C VAL A 393 -13.22 -19.32 -0.66
N GLY A 394 -13.02 -18.13 -0.09
CA GLY A 394 -12.86 -16.89 -0.85
C GLY A 394 -13.83 -15.79 -0.43
N CYS A 395 -13.72 -14.64 -1.11
CA CYS A 395 -14.50 -13.43 -0.79
C CYS A 395 -15.82 -13.31 -1.55
N SER A 396 -16.11 -14.21 -2.51
CA SER A 396 -17.31 -14.13 -3.36
C SER A 396 -17.97 -15.47 -3.52
N TRP A 397 -19.29 -15.52 -3.35
CA TRP A 397 -20.09 -16.69 -3.60
C TRP A 397 -20.46 -16.79 -5.09
N LEU A 398 -19.90 -17.82 -5.75
CA LEU A 398 -20.20 -18.15 -7.14
C LEU A 398 -20.99 -19.45 -7.14
N GLN A 399 -22.14 -19.48 -7.85
CA GLN A 399 -22.96 -20.68 -7.99
C GLN A 399 -22.32 -21.65 -9.00
N ALA A 400 -21.17 -22.24 -8.61
CA ALA A 400 -20.45 -23.17 -9.47
C ALA A 400 -21.18 -24.51 -9.55
N ARG A 401 -21.30 -25.08 -10.75
CA ARG A 401 -21.81 -26.43 -10.99
C ARG A 401 -20.68 -27.28 -11.55
N THR A 402 -20.47 -28.45 -10.95
CA THR A 402 -19.41 -29.37 -11.39
C THR A 402 -20.02 -30.45 -12.29
N HIS A 403 -19.44 -30.68 -13.46
CA HIS A 403 -19.72 -31.79 -14.33
C HIS A 403 -18.44 -32.61 -14.53
N ILE A 404 -18.46 -33.91 -14.17
CA ILE A 404 -17.28 -34.78 -14.23
C ILE A 404 -17.49 -35.78 -15.36
N GLN A 405 -16.67 -35.68 -16.39
CA GLN A 405 -16.64 -36.67 -17.47
C GLN A 405 -15.36 -37.53 -17.33
N ARG A 406 -15.54 -38.85 -17.22
CA ARG A 406 -14.42 -39.81 -17.20
C ARG A 406 -14.28 -40.44 -18.58
N SER A 407 -13.14 -40.25 -19.24
CA SER A 407 -12.74 -41.04 -20.42
C SER A 407 -11.74 -42.10 -19.97
N ARG A 408 -12.03 -43.38 -20.25
CA ARG A 408 -11.04 -44.47 -20.20
C ARG A 408 -10.44 -44.63 -21.59
N GLU A 409 -9.16 -44.37 -21.74
CA GLU A 409 -8.41 -44.93 -22.87
C GLU A 409 -8.33 -46.45 -22.69
N ILE A 410 -9.01 -47.18 -23.57
CA ILE A 410 -8.81 -48.63 -23.68
C ILE A 410 -7.44 -48.76 -24.37
N ALA A 411 -6.42 -49.19 -23.62
CA ALA A 411 -5.16 -49.61 -24.23
C ALA A 411 -5.48 -50.73 -25.23
N VAL A 412 -5.35 -50.46 -26.49
CA VAL A 412 -5.40 -51.47 -27.55
C VAL A 412 -4.10 -52.27 -27.43
N ASP A 413 -4.20 -53.48 -26.84
CA ASP A 413 -3.12 -54.49 -26.84
C ASP A 413 -2.74 -54.74 -28.32
N THR A 414 -1.62 -54.21 -28.75
CA THR A 414 -0.99 -54.58 -30.01
C THR A 414 -0.49 -56.01 -29.86
N LEU A 415 -1.24 -56.96 -30.41
CA LEU A 415 -0.81 -58.34 -30.56
C LEU A 415 0.53 -58.35 -31.33
N PRO A 416 1.51 -59.16 -30.90
CA PRO A 416 2.77 -59.27 -31.57
C PRO A 416 2.54 -59.91 -32.95
N GLN A 417 3.03 -59.26 -34.00
CA GLN A 417 3.09 -59.87 -35.34
C GLN A 417 3.93 -61.12 -35.27
N LYS A 418 3.29 -62.27 -35.49
CA LYS A 418 3.97 -63.52 -35.77
C LYS A 418 4.62 -63.39 -37.13
N GLU A 419 5.94 -63.41 -37.17
CA GLU A 419 6.68 -63.73 -38.34
C GLU A 419 6.30 -65.16 -38.79
N LEU A 420 5.82 -65.32 -39.97
CA LEU A 420 5.64 -66.61 -40.67
C LEU A 420 6.88 -66.96 -41.53
N PRO A 421 7.21 -68.20 -41.65
CA PRO A 421 8.50 -68.73 -42.16
C PRO A 421 8.79 -68.44 -43.61
#